data_7bc1c561d09b263707eae1b8aa34755e
#
_entry.id   7bc1c561d09b263707eae1b8aa34755e
#
_cell.length_a   1.000
_cell.length_b   1.000
_cell.length_c   1.000
_cell.angle_alpha   90.00
_cell.angle_beta   90.00
_cell.angle_gamma   90.00
#
_symmetry.space_group_name_H-M   'P 1'
#
loop_
_entity.id
_entity.type
_entity.pdbx_description
1 polymer ?
#
loop_
_entity_poly.entity_id
_entity_poly.type
_entity_poly.pdbx_seq_one_letter_code
_entity_poly.pdbx_strand_id
1 'polypeptide(L)'
;TVEYLESALVDLAFHRGEAPADPAARQRDLLAGLGAPPAIPLRHDTTHIGQVFSGSHYASGYYSYMWSEVMDADAFAAFVEAGDIFDPATAQRLERTILSRGGSAPADDLWIAFRERMPGVEPLLKGRGLI
;
A
#
# COMPACT_ATOMS: atom_id res chain seq x y z
N THR A 1 4.27 0.47 -10.19
CA THR A 1 3.44 -0.64 -9.63
C THR A 1 4.28 -1.90 -9.49
N VAL A 2 4.86 -2.42 -10.57
CA VAL A 2 5.61 -3.69 -10.57
C VAL A 2 6.75 -3.66 -9.55
N GLU A 3 7.67 -2.71 -9.65
CA GLU A 3 8.81 -2.53 -8.73
C GLU A 3 8.40 -2.53 -7.24
N TYR A 4 7.28 -1.88 -6.93
CA TYR A 4 6.75 -1.83 -5.57
C TYR A 4 6.20 -3.19 -5.13
N LEU A 5 5.44 -3.87 -5.99
CA LEU A 5 4.89 -5.19 -5.69
C LEU A 5 5.98 -6.23 -5.49
N GLU A 6 7.03 -6.19 -6.29
CA GLU A 6 8.22 -7.04 -6.13
C GLU A 6 8.83 -6.86 -4.74
N SER A 7 9.02 -5.61 -4.31
CA SER A 7 9.56 -5.30 -2.97
C SER A 7 8.67 -5.82 -1.85
N ALA A 8 7.35 -5.64 -1.96
CA ALA A 8 6.39 -6.12 -0.96
C ALA A 8 6.32 -7.65 -0.90
N LEU A 9 6.37 -8.32 -2.05
CA LEU A 9 6.36 -9.80 -2.11
C LEU A 9 7.67 -10.40 -1.60
N VAL A 10 8.80 -9.74 -1.87
CA VAL A 10 10.11 -10.14 -1.33
C VAL A 10 10.12 -9.99 0.19
N ASP A 11 9.63 -8.86 0.73
CA ASP A 11 9.50 -8.64 2.17
C ASP A 11 8.68 -9.77 2.82
N LEU A 12 7.49 -10.06 2.31
CA LEU A 12 6.65 -11.15 2.80
C LEU A 12 7.36 -12.51 2.75
N ALA A 13 8.06 -12.82 1.65
CA ALA A 13 8.72 -14.11 1.47
C ALA A 13 9.92 -14.30 2.40
N PHE A 14 10.65 -13.23 2.70
CA PHE A 14 11.79 -13.27 3.62
C PHE A 14 11.38 -13.42 5.09
N HIS A 15 10.18 -12.98 5.45
CA HIS A 15 9.68 -13.06 6.83
C HIS A 15 8.77 -14.28 7.09
N ARG A 16 8.55 -15.16 6.11
CA ARG A 16 7.69 -16.36 6.24
C ARG A 16 8.41 -17.63 6.66
N GLY A 17 9.71 -17.61 6.81
CA GLY A 17 10.47 -18.82 7.08
C GLY A 17 11.83 -18.53 7.69
N GLU A 18 12.74 -19.49 7.56
CA GLU A 18 14.11 -19.33 8.02
C GLU A 18 14.88 -18.34 7.15
N ALA A 19 15.82 -17.63 7.79
CA ALA A 19 16.70 -16.70 7.09
C ALA A 19 17.54 -17.47 6.05
N PRO A 20 17.58 -17.01 4.79
CA PRO A 20 18.34 -17.69 3.76
C PRO A 20 19.87 -17.53 3.98
N ALA A 21 20.63 -18.57 3.67
CA ALA A 21 22.08 -18.53 3.74
C ALA A 21 22.69 -17.53 2.73
N ASP A 22 22.04 -17.36 1.56
CA ASP A 22 22.38 -16.37 0.54
C ASP A 22 21.14 -15.53 0.20
N PRO A 23 20.99 -14.34 0.81
CA PRO A 23 19.85 -13.46 0.56
C PRO A 23 19.74 -13.02 -0.91
N ALA A 24 20.88 -12.77 -1.58
CA ALA A 24 20.88 -12.33 -2.97
C ALA A 24 20.40 -13.44 -3.92
N ALA A 25 20.82 -14.66 -3.71
CA ALA A 25 20.32 -15.80 -4.48
C ALA A 25 18.81 -15.99 -4.24
N ARG A 26 18.38 -15.97 -2.98
CA ARG A 26 16.97 -16.10 -2.63
C ARG A 26 16.10 -15.04 -3.28
N GLN A 27 16.55 -13.77 -3.28
CA GLN A 27 15.88 -12.67 -3.96
C GLN A 27 15.73 -12.94 -5.46
N ARG A 28 16.81 -13.34 -6.15
CA ARG A 28 16.76 -13.65 -7.57
C ARG A 28 15.77 -14.78 -7.90
N ASP A 29 15.80 -15.85 -7.12
CA ASP A 29 14.91 -17.00 -7.31
C ASP A 29 13.43 -16.62 -7.09
N LEU A 30 13.14 -15.80 -6.09
CA LEU A 30 11.81 -15.27 -5.85
C LEU A 30 11.31 -14.42 -7.03
N LEU A 31 12.11 -13.48 -7.49
CA LEU A 31 11.73 -12.59 -8.60
C LEU A 31 11.54 -13.38 -9.89
N ALA A 32 12.40 -14.35 -10.16
CA ALA A 32 12.24 -15.25 -11.30
C ALA A 32 10.95 -16.08 -11.21
N GLY A 33 10.65 -16.62 -10.04
CA GLY A 33 9.41 -17.36 -9.77
C GLY A 33 8.13 -16.53 -9.91
N LEU A 34 8.21 -15.22 -9.63
CA LEU A 34 7.12 -14.26 -9.81
C LEU A 34 6.96 -13.79 -11.27
N GLY A 35 7.88 -14.14 -12.16
CA GLY A 35 7.92 -13.63 -13.52
C GLY A 35 8.29 -12.15 -13.60
N ALA A 36 9.06 -11.65 -12.63
CA ALA A 36 9.51 -10.26 -12.58
C ALA A 36 10.28 -9.88 -13.86
N PRO A 37 9.95 -8.74 -14.50
CA PRO A 37 10.65 -8.32 -15.70
C PRO A 37 12.11 -7.98 -15.40
N PRO A 38 13.11 -8.58 -16.06
CA PRO A 38 14.52 -8.30 -15.78
C PRO A 38 14.93 -6.83 -15.99
N ALA A 39 14.16 -6.09 -16.76
CA ALA A 39 14.38 -4.67 -17.02
C ALA A 39 13.90 -3.75 -15.88
N ILE A 40 13.17 -4.28 -14.90
CA ILE A 40 12.65 -3.54 -13.74
C ILE A 40 13.30 -4.17 -12.50
N PRO A 41 14.48 -3.70 -12.07
CA PRO A 41 15.12 -4.22 -10.86
C PRO A 41 14.37 -3.73 -9.61
N LEU A 42 14.51 -4.46 -8.52
CA LEU A 42 14.11 -3.96 -7.21
C LEU A 42 14.75 -2.59 -6.94
N ARG A 43 13.99 -1.69 -6.32
CA ARG A 43 14.51 -0.39 -5.86
C ARG A 43 15.63 -0.55 -4.84
N HIS A 44 15.51 -1.53 -3.97
CA HIS A 44 16.48 -1.85 -2.92
C HIS A 44 16.68 -3.36 -2.87
N ASP A 45 17.91 -3.80 -2.97
CA ASP A 45 18.25 -5.18 -2.65
C ASP A 45 17.90 -5.49 -1.19
N THR A 46 17.60 -6.75 -0.88
CA THR A 46 17.26 -7.20 0.48
C THR A 46 18.31 -6.84 1.53
N THR A 47 19.57 -6.70 1.13
CA THR A 47 20.67 -6.25 1.99
C THR A 47 20.71 -4.73 2.21
N HIS A 48 19.93 -3.96 1.47
CA HIS A 48 19.89 -2.49 1.55
C HIS A 48 18.54 -1.94 2.04
N ILE A 49 17.48 -2.74 2.09
CA ILE A 49 16.17 -2.31 2.60
C ILE A 49 16.11 -2.43 4.14
N GLY A 50 16.84 -1.55 4.81
CA GLY A 50 16.94 -1.58 6.28
C GLY A 50 15.59 -1.49 6.99
N GLN A 51 14.61 -0.81 6.41
CA GLN A 51 13.31 -0.60 7.04
C GLN A 51 12.63 -1.90 7.48
N VAL A 52 12.49 -2.87 6.59
CA VAL A 52 11.76 -4.12 6.87
C VAL A 52 12.56 -5.10 7.71
N PHE A 53 13.88 -4.89 7.87
CA PHE A 53 14.77 -5.72 8.66
C PHE A 53 15.25 -5.05 9.97
N SER A 54 14.83 -3.81 10.26
CA SER A 54 15.28 -3.07 11.44
C SER A 54 14.47 -3.34 12.71
N GLY A 55 13.45 -4.17 12.66
CA GLY A 55 12.62 -4.53 13.81
C GLY A 55 11.35 -5.25 13.42
N SER A 56 10.72 -5.90 14.38
CA SER A 56 9.54 -6.73 14.14
C SER A 56 8.30 -5.95 13.67
N HIS A 57 8.21 -4.66 13.99
CA HIS A 57 7.04 -3.84 13.66
C HIS A 57 6.95 -3.42 12.19
N TYR A 58 8.04 -3.57 11.42
CA TYR A 58 8.04 -3.34 9.97
C TYR A 58 8.13 -4.64 9.15
N ALA A 59 8.45 -5.76 9.80
CA ALA A 59 8.57 -7.06 9.16
C ALA A 59 7.25 -7.46 8.49
N SER A 60 7.31 -7.85 7.22
CA SER A 60 6.14 -8.17 6.38
C SER A 60 5.16 -6.99 6.20
N GLY A 61 5.57 -5.76 6.49
CA GLY A 61 4.72 -4.58 6.50
C GLY A 61 4.80 -3.71 5.24
N TYR A 62 5.68 -4.01 4.30
CA TYR A 62 5.92 -3.12 3.16
C TYR A 62 4.68 -2.97 2.24
N TYR A 63 3.82 -3.97 2.17
CA TYR A 63 2.56 -3.94 1.41
C TYR A 63 1.60 -2.82 1.87
N SER A 64 1.73 -2.34 3.10
CA SER A 64 0.81 -1.36 3.70
C SER A 64 0.80 -0.01 2.97
N TYR A 65 1.89 0.37 2.33
CA TYR A 65 1.94 1.61 1.54
C TYR A 65 0.96 1.58 0.36
N MET A 66 0.87 0.46 -0.36
CA MET A 66 -0.10 0.33 -1.45
C MET A 66 -1.53 0.27 -0.92
N TRP A 67 -1.74 -0.33 0.24
CA TRP A 67 -3.05 -0.30 0.89
C TRP A 67 -3.47 1.12 1.27
N SER A 68 -2.54 1.93 1.76
CA SER A 68 -2.77 3.36 2.02
C SER A 68 -3.10 4.13 0.74
N GLU A 69 -2.46 3.80 -0.38
CA GLU A 69 -2.79 4.39 -1.68
C GLU A 69 -4.20 4.00 -2.17
N VAL A 70 -4.70 2.79 -1.86
CA VAL A 70 -6.10 2.42 -2.14
C VAL A 70 -7.04 3.36 -1.41
N MET A 71 -6.78 3.61 -0.13
CA MET A 71 -7.60 4.52 0.68
C MET A 71 -7.49 5.96 0.19
N ASP A 72 -6.29 6.43 -0.13
CA ASP A 72 -6.06 7.77 -0.69
C ASP A 72 -6.85 7.98 -1.99
N ALA A 73 -6.72 7.05 -2.93
CA ALA A 73 -7.44 7.12 -4.21
C ALA A 73 -8.97 7.09 -4.03
N ASP A 74 -9.49 6.27 -3.11
CA ASP A 74 -10.92 6.21 -2.83
C ASP A 74 -11.41 7.45 -2.05
N ALA A 75 -10.57 8.05 -1.21
CA ALA A 75 -10.89 9.32 -0.56
C ALA A 75 -10.99 10.46 -1.60
N PHE A 76 -10.05 10.52 -2.54
CA PHE A 76 -10.10 11.49 -3.63
C PHE A 76 -11.31 11.27 -4.54
N ALA A 77 -11.69 10.01 -4.78
CA ALA A 77 -12.89 9.69 -5.56
C ALA A 77 -14.16 10.32 -4.98
N ALA A 78 -14.25 10.55 -3.67
CA ALA A 78 -15.39 11.24 -3.06
C ALA A 78 -15.56 12.69 -3.58
N PHE A 79 -14.45 13.37 -3.81
CA PHE A 79 -14.47 14.73 -4.37
C PHE A 79 -14.84 14.72 -5.86
N VAL A 80 -14.34 13.74 -6.61
CA VAL A 80 -14.72 13.54 -8.02
C VAL A 80 -16.21 13.22 -8.13
N GLU A 81 -16.74 12.37 -7.26
CA GLU A 81 -18.17 12.04 -7.19
C GLU A 81 -19.04 13.24 -6.84
N ALA A 82 -18.54 14.18 -6.02
CA ALA A 82 -19.21 15.43 -5.70
C ALA A 82 -19.23 16.43 -6.89
N GLY A 83 -18.42 16.18 -7.93
CA GLY A 83 -18.32 17.06 -9.11
C GLY A 83 -17.40 18.27 -8.94
N ASP A 84 -16.78 18.43 -7.78
CA ASP A 84 -15.80 19.48 -7.48
C ASP A 84 -14.70 18.91 -6.57
N ILE A 85 -13.47 18.88 -7.07
CA ILE A 85 -12.31 18.40 -6.31
C ILE A 85 -11.96 19.29 -5.10
N PHE A 86 -12.58 20.44 -4.97
CA PHE A 86 -12.47 21.35 -3.83
C PHE A 86 -13.79 21.47 -3.04
N ASP A 87 -14.73 20.53 -3.19
CA ASP A 87 -16.01 20.56 -2.50
C ASP A 87 -15.83 20.70 -0.98
N PRO A 88 -16.30 21.82 -0.38
CA PRO A 88 -16.08 22.08 1.04
C PRO A 88 -16.85 21.13 1.96
N ALA A 89 -17.98 20.58 1.51
CA ALA A 89 -18.76 19.64 2.31
C ALA A 89 -18.05 18.29 2.43
N THR A 90 -17.48 17.80 1.33
CA THR A 90 -16.66 16.59 1.32
C THR A 90 -15.38 16.79 2.13
N ALA A 91 -14.71 17.94 2.00
CA ALA A 91 -13.52 18.27 2.79
C ALA A 91 -13.82 18.29 4.30
N GLN A 92 -14.90 18.94 4.72
CA GLN A 92 -15.32 18.99 6.12
C GLN A 92 -15.70 17.59 6.64
N ARG A 93 -16.33 16.75 5.83
CA ARG A 93 -16.64 15.36 6.19
C ARG A 93 -15.36 14.56 6.40
N LEU A 94 -14.38 14.62 5.48
CA LEU A 94 -13.08 13.98 5.60
C LEU A 94 -12.36 14.41 6.88
N GLU A 95 -12.28 15.72 7.11
CA GLU A 95 -11.66 16.27 8.32
C GLU A 95 -12.30 15.72 9.57
N ARG A 96 -13.61 15.81 9.68
CA ARG A 96 -14.36 15.44 10.89
C ARG A 96 -14.35 13.93 11.17
N THR A 97 -14.39 13.10 10.15
CA THR A 97 -14.52 11.64 10.31
C THR A 97 -13.18 10.92 10.33
N ILE A 98 -12.16 11.44 9.67
CA ILE A 98 -10.85 10.80 9.54
C ILE A 98 -9.76 11.64 10.22
N LEU A 99 -9.45 12.84 9.65
CA LEU A 99 -8.25 13.56 10.00
C LEU A 99 -8.20 14.04 11.46
N SER A 100 -9.33 14.51 12.00
CA SER A 100 -9.41 14.97 13.38
C SER A 100 -9.62 13.84 14.40
N ARG A 101 -9.86 12.61 13.95
CA ARG A 101 -10.19 11.48 14.83
C ARG A 101 -8.97 10.67 15.22
N GLY A 102 -7.94 10.60 14.38
CA GLY A 102 -6.75 9.78 14.63
C GLY A 102 -7.12 8.35 15.01
N GLY A 103 -6.52 7.81 16.07
CA GLY A 103 -6.77 6.46 16.59
C GLY A 103 -7.93 6.36 17.62
N SER A 104 -8.92 7.26 17.60
CA SER A 104 -10.00 7.30 18.59
C SER A 104 -11.08 6.24 18.41
N ALA A 105 -11.12 5.55 17.27
CA ALA A 105 -12.03 4.45 16.95
C ALA A 105 -11.34 3.51 15.93
N PRO A 106 -11.90 2.30 15.68
CA PRO A 106 -11.43 1.43 14.60
C PRO A 106 -11.41 2.15 13.26
N ALA A 107 -10.38 1.89 12.44
CA ALA A 107 -10.18 2.57 11.17
C ALA A 107 -11.35 2.35 10.19
N ASP A 108 -11.89 1.14 10.17
CA ASP A 108 -13.05 0.76 9.34
C ASP A 108 -14.29 1.59 9.68
N ASP A 109 -14.57 1.80 10.98
CA ASP A 109 -15.71 2.60 11.43
C ASP A 109 -15.56 4.06 11.00
N LEU A 110 -14.35 4.62 11.13
CA LEU A 110 -14.04 5.97 10.69
C LEU A 110 -14.17 6.10 9.17
N TRP A 111 -13.72 5.09 8.43
CA TRP A 111 -13.82 5.06 6.98
C TRP A 111 -15.29 4.97 6.51
N ILE A 112 -16.07 4.09 7.12
CA ILE A 112 -17.50 3.96 6.83
C ILE A 112 -18.23 5.27 7.15
N ALA A 113 -17.85 5.97 8.23
CA ALA A 113 -18.41 7.28 8.55
C ALA A 113 -18.10 8.35 7.49
N PHE A 114 -16.99 8.22 6.77
CA PHE A 114 -16.62 9.09 5.66
C PHE A 114 -17.26 8.71 4.34
N ARG A 115 -17.14 7.41 3.95
CA ARG A 115 -17.48 6.93 2.60
C ARG A 115 -18.80 6.15 2.51
N GLU A 116 -19.42 5.81 3.65
CA GLU A 116 -20.62 4.97 3.78
C GLU A 116 -20.43 3.54 3.22
N ARG A 117 -19.20 3.16 2.93
CA ARG A 117 -18.76 1.85 2.42
C ARG A 117 -17.30 1.60 2.73
N MET A 118 -16.85 0.37 2.59
CA MET A 118 -15.41 0.06 2.62
C MET A 118 -14.70 0.58 1.37
N PRO A 119 -13.38 0.85 1.42
CA PRO A 119 -12.64 1.34 0.26
C PRO A 119 -12.60 0.28 -0.85
N GLY A 120 -12.73 0.73 -2.10
CA GLY A 120 -12.56 -0.11 -3.28
C GLY A 120 -11.19 0.10 -3.92
N VAL A 121 -10.71 -0.88 -4.68
CA VAL A 121 -9.43 -0.80 -5.40
C VAL A 121 -9.54 -0.09 -6.75
N GLU A 122 -10.75 0.05 -7.26
CA GLU A 122 -11.02 0.58 -8.60
C GLU A 122 -10.48 2.01 -8.80
N PRO A 123 -10.58 2.96 -7.84
CA PRO A 123 -10.01 4.29 -8.01
C PRO A 123 -8.49 4.26 -8.21
N LEU A 124 -7.78 3.42 -7.46
CA LEU A 124 -6.34 3.24 -7.62
C LEU A 124 -5.99 2.63 -8.98
N LEU A 125 -6.71 1.58 -9.40
CA LEU A 125 -6.46 0.91 -10.68
C LEU A 125 -6.71 1.85 -11.86
N LYS A 126 -7.79 2.66 -11.81
CA LYS A 126 -8.06 3.72 -12.80
C LYS A 126 -6.95 4.76 -12.84
N GLY A 127 -6.52 5.26 -11.68
CA GLY A 127 -5.42 6.23 -11.59
C GLY A 127 -4.09 5.71 -12.15
N ARG A 128 -3.92 4.39 -12.17
CA ARG A 128 -2.74 3.71 -12.73
C ARG A 128 -2.92 3.22 -14.18
N GLY A 129 -4.07 3.47 -14.79
CA GLY A 129 -4.38 3.03 -16.16
C GLY A 129 -4.42 1.50 -16.33
N LEU A 130 -4.84 0.78 -15.29
CA LEU A 130 -4.93 -0.68 -15.30
C LEU A 130 -6.36 -1.17 -15.63
N ILE A 131 -7.34 -0.29 -15.53
CA ILE A 131 -8.73 -0.46 -15.95
C ILE A 131 -9.29 0.83 -16.51
#